data_4b8191b4ca94ad4ad869d17628acecda
#
_entry.id   4b8191b4ca94ad4ad869d17628acecda
#
_cell.length_a   1.000
_cell.length_b   1.000
_cell.length_c   1.000
_cell.angle_alpha   90.00
_cell.angle_beta   90.00
_cell.angle_gamma   90.00
#
_symmetry.space_group_name_H-M   'P 1'
#
loop_
_entity.id
_entity.type
_entity.pdbx_description
1 polymer ?
#
loop_
_entity_poly.entity_id
_entity_poly.type
_entity_poly.pdbx_seq_one_letter_code
_entity_poly.pdbx_strand_id
1 'polypeptide(L)'
;MNEFDLTCLRAAFAAAHRTKSAGNHPFGAVLVRDGTIMAEAENTVVTEGDPTCHAEMNLVRRAVGQWSREELGRCTLYASTEPCVMCCGAIYWAGIRHVVYGCSADALARHAGGSLAVPCRDTFERGRHSTIVEGPLLEAEGEALHDGAW
;
A
#
# COMPACT_ATOMS: atom_id res chain seq x y z
N MET A 1 13.17 7.27 9.85
CA MET A 1 12.48 7.79 8.64
C MET A 1 13.29 8.94 8.06
N ASN A 2 13.57 8.89 6.79
CA ASN A 2 14.36 9.92 6.11
C ASN A 2 13.52 10.61 5.02
N GLU A 3 14.12 11.63 4.41
CA GLU A 3 13.43 12.43 3.38
C GLU A 3 13.07 11.61 2.14
N PHE A 4 13.85 10.58 1.83
CA PHE A 4 13.55 9.67 0.73
C PHE A 4 12.29 8.85 1.01
N ASP A 5 12.09 8.38 2.24
CA ASP A 5 10.86 7.68 2.63
C ASP A 5 9.64 8.57 2.42
N LEU A 6 9.74 9.85 2.79
CA LEU A 6 8.65 10.80 2.60
C LEU A 6 8.34 11.00 1.12
N THR A 7 9.38 11.09 0.29
CA THR A 7 9.24 11.23 -1.16
C THR A 7 8.53 10.02 -1.76
N CYS A 8 8.90 8.82 -1.36
CA CYS A 8 8.27 7.58 -1.84
C CYS A 8 6.81 7.49 -1.39
N LEU A 9 6.55 7.88 -0.14
CA LEU A 9 5.18 7.88 0.38
C LEU A 9 4.30 8.88 -0.37
N ARG A 10 4.83 10.06 -0.69
CA ARG A 10 4.12 11.05 -1.49
C ARG A 10 3.89 10.58 -2.93
N ALA A 11 4.77 9.75 -3.48
CA ALA A 11 4.53 9.11 -4.77
C ALA A 11 3.31 8.16 -4.70
N ALA A 12 3.17 7.43 -3.60
CA ALA A 12 1.98 6.60 -3.37
C ALA A 12 0.72 7.47 -3.24
N PHE A 13 0.80 8.60 -2.55
CA PHE A 13 -0.31 9.56 -2.46
C PHE A 13 -0.70 10.11 -3.83
N ALA A 14 0.28 10.42 -4.66
CA ALA A 14 0.04 10.92 -6.02
C ALA A 14 -0.70 9.87 -6.88
N ALA A 15 -0.32 8.60 -6.77
CA ALA A 15 -1.03 7.50 -7.44
C ALA A 15 -2.48 7.38 -6.96
N ALA A 16 -2.70 7.50 -5.65
CA ALA A 16 -4.03 7.49 -5.05
C ALA A 16 -4.89 8.63 -5.60
N HIS A 17 -4.31 9.81 -5.69
CA HIS A 17 -5.01 11.00 -6.20
C HIS A 17 -5.41 10.83 -7.68
N ARG A 18 -4.50 10.30 -8.51
CA ARG A 18 -4.78 10.06 -9.93
C ARG A 18 -5.96 9.12 -10.12
N THR A 19 -5.97 8.01 -9.38
CA THR A 19 -7.03 7.01 -9.54
C THR A 19 -8.37 7.48 -8.97
N LYS A 20 -8.34 8.33 -7.94
CA LYS A 20 -9.56 9.00 -7.44
C LYS A 20 -10.19 9.83 -8.54
N SER A 21 -9.39 10.57 -9.29
CA SER A 21 -9.87 11.36 -10.43
C SER A 21 -10.44 10.50 -11.56
N ALA A 22 -10.03 9.25 -11.65
CA ALA A 22 -10.55 8.28 -12.62
C ALA A 22 -11.80 7.53 -12.13
N GLY A 23 -12.29 7.83 -10.93
CA GLY A 23 -13.50 7.23 -10.37
C GLY A 23 -13.26 6.03 -9.47
N ASN A 24 -12.03 5.72 -9.13
CA ASN A 24 -11.68 4.65 -8.20
C ASN A 24 -11.48 5.19 -6.77
N HIS A 25 -11.37 4.30 -5.81
CA HIS A 25 -11.03 4.67 -4.44
C HIS A 25 -9.58 5.15 -4.36
N PRO A 26 -9.28 6.14 -3.48
CA PRO A 26 -7.98 6.82 -3.45
C PRO A 26 -6.90 6.01 -2.72
N PHE A 27 -6.41 4.96 -3.34
CA PHE A 27 -5.31 4.14 -2.84
C PHE A 27 -4.23 4.01 -3.89
N GLY A 28 -2.98 4.16 -3.46
CA GLY A 28 -1.81 4.01 -4.31
C GLY A 28 -0.69 3.31 -3.57
N ALA A 29 0.25 2.74 -4.33
CA ALA A 29 1.40 2.05 -3.77
C ALA A 29 2.59 2.15 -4.72
N VAL A 30 3.80 2.18 -4.15
CA VAL A 30 5.04 2.13 -4.93
C VAL A 30 5.99 1.10 -4.34
N LEU A 31 6.76 0.46 -5.19
CA LEU A 31 7.79 -0.52 -4.82
C LEU A 31 9.15 0.09 -5.06
N VAL A 32 10.01 0.04 -4.06
CA VAL A 32 11.32 0.72 -4.08
C VAL A 32 12.43 -0.27 -3.74
N ARG A 33 13.54 -0.18 -4.45
CA ARG A 33 14.77 -0.92 -4.17
C ARG A 33 15.97 -0.04 -4.46
N ASP A 34 16.92 -0.01 -3.53
CA ASP A 34 18.18 0.73 -3.69
C ASP A 34 17.98 2.17 -4.15
N GLY A 35 17.06 2.89 -3.50
CA GLY A 35 16.82 4.30 -3.79
C GLY A 35 16.06 4.57 -5.09
N THR A 36 15.51 3.56 -5.74
CA THR A 36 14.81 3.69 -7.02
C THR A 36 13.39 3.14 -6.93
N ILE A 37 12.42 3.89 -7.41
CA ILE A 37 11.05 3.41 -7.57
C ILE A 37 11.03 2.43 -8.74
N MET A 38 10.74 1.17 -8.43
CA MET A 38 10.74 0.07 -9.40
C MET A 38 9.39 -0.08 -10.10
N ALA A 39 8.31 0.20 -9.40
CA ALA A 39 6.95 0.06 -9.92
C ALA A 39 5.99 0.91 -9.10
N GLU A 40 4.92 1.34 -9.74
CA GLU A 40 3.81 2.05 -9.12
C GLU A 40 2.50 1.36 -9.47
N ALA A 41 1.53 1.43 -8.60
CA ALA A 41 0.18 0.93 -8.86
C ALA A 41 -0.85 1.73 -8.08
N GLU A 42 -2.09 1.62 -8.52
CA GLU A 42 -3.23 2.31 -7.95
C GLU A 42 -4.44 1.39 -7.90
N ASN A 43 -5.41 1.73 -7.06
CA ASN A 43 -6.66 0.98 -6.97
C ASN A 43 -7.43 1.11 -8.27
N THR A 44 -7.92 -0.01 -8.79
CA THR A 44 -8.72 -0.07 -10.01
C THR A 44 -10.00 -0.92 -9.84
N VAL A 45 -10.48 -1.04 -8.60
CA VAL A 45 -11.66 -1.85 -8.26
C VAL A 45 -12.88 -1.46 -9.10
N VAL A 46 -13.16 -0.17 -9.23
CA VAL A 46 -14.35 0.31 -9.95
C VAL A 46 -14.17 0.16 -11.46
N THR A 47 -13.05 0.61 -12.01
CA THR A 47 -12.82 0.57 -13.45
C THR A 47 -12.67 -0.84 -13.99
N GLU A 48 -12.15 -1.79 -13.22
CA GLU A 48 -12.03 -3.19 -13.62
C GLU A 48 -13.18 -4.07 -13.13
N GLY A 49 -14.01 -3.55 -12.23
CA GLY A 49 -15.12 -4.33 -11.67
C GLY A 49 -14.63 -5.54 -10.87
N ASP A 50 -13.48 -5.41 -10.20
CA ASP A 50 -12.83 -6.50 -9.47
C ASP A 50 -12.42 -6.03 -8.07
N PRO A 51 -13.05 -6.55 -7.00
CA PRO A 51 -12.76 -6.12 -5.64
C PRO A 51 -11.36 -6.47 -5.16
N THR A 52 -10.62 -7.33 -5.86
CA THR A 52 -9.24 -7.65 -5.52
C THR A 52 -8.24 -6.64 -6.10
N CYS A 53 -8.67 -5.74 -6.96
CA CYS A 53 -7.78 -4.75 -7.60
C CYS A 53 -7.44 -3.57 -6.69
N HIS A 54 -7.04 -3.85 -5.46
CA HIS A 54 -6.42 -2.87 -4.57
C HIS A 54 -5.06 -2.45 -5.14
N ALA A 55 -4.58 -1.27 -4.76
CA ALA A 55 -3.29 -0.77 -5.23
C ALA A 55 -2.15 -1.76 -4.96
N GLU A 56 -2.08 -2.28 -3.74
CA GLU A 56 -1.04 -3.22 -3.33
C GLU A 56 -1.15 -4.55 -4.09
N MET A 57 -2.37 -5.04 -4.33
CA MET A 57 -2.60 -6.25 -5.13
C MET A 57 -2.12 -6.06 -6.55
N ASN A 58 -2.46 -4.93 -7.17
CA ASN A 58 -2.02 -4.60 -8.52
C ASN A 58 -0.49 -4.50 -8.60
N LEU A 59 0.12 -3.89 -7.57
CA LEU A 59 1.57 -3.78 -7.48
C LEU A 59 2.24 -5.14 -7.37
N VAL A 60 1.73 -6.00 -6.49
CA VAL A 60 2.26 -7.36 -6.29
C VAL A 60 2.17 -8.17 -7.59
N ARG A 61 1.04 -8.12 -8.30
CA ARG A 61 0.88 -8.83 -9.58
C ARG A 61 1.93 -8.42 -10.59
N ARG A 62 2.21 -7.13 -10.70
CA ARG A 62 3.26 -6.61 -11.61
C ARG A 62 4.65 -7.06 -11.16
N ALA A 63 4.91 -6.97 -9.88
CA ALA A 63 6.23 -7.24 -9.31
C ALA A 63 6.63 -8.72 -9.44
N VAL A 64 5.72 -9.65 -9.13
CA VAL A 64 6.03 -11.08 -9.20
C VAL A 64 6.25 -11.57 -10.63
N GLY A 65 5.79 -10.84 -11.61
CA GLY A 65 6.06 -11.15 -13.03
C GLY A 65 7.42 -10.67 -13.52
N GLN A 66 8.08 -9.78 -12.76
CA GLN A 66 9.32 -9.12 -13.20
C GLN A 66 10.53 -9.47 -12.33
N TRP A 67 10.34 -9.69 -11.03
CA TRP A 67 11.43 -9.88 -10.07
C TRP A 67 11.26 -11.16 -9.28
N SER A 68 12.39 -11.78 -8.93
CA SER A 68 12.41 -12.99 -8.11
C SER A 68 11.97 -12.67 -6.67
N ARG A 69 11.60 -13.73 -5.94
CA ARG A 69 11.27 -13.62 -4.52
C ARG A 69 12.44 -13.03 -3.71
N GLU A 70 13.67 -13.40 -4.06
CA GLU A 70 14.88 -12.87 -3.42
C GLU A 70 15.02 -11.36 -3.68
N GLU A 71 14.82 -10.93 -4.92
CA GLU A 71 14.86 -9.51 -5.27
C GLU A 71 13.77 -8.72 -4.57
N LEU A 72 12.57 -9.26 -4.48
CA LEU A 72 11.45 -8.64 -3.78
C LEU A 72 11.71 -8.52 -2.27
N GLY A 73 12.48 -9.45 -1.70
CA GLY A 73 12.90 -9.40 -0.31
C GLY A 73 13.78 -8.20 0.04
N ARG A 74 14.37 -7.55 -0.96
CA ARG A 74 15.18 -6.34 -0.80
C ARG A 74 14.40 -5.07 -1.12
N CYS A 75 13.12 -5.19 -1.42
CA CYS A 75 12.26 -4.06 -1.74
C CYS A 75 11.52 -3.55 -0.52
N THR A 76 11.14 -2.27 -0.57
CA THR A 76 10.20 -1.66 0.37
C THR A 76 8.93 -1.28 -0.41
N LEU A 77 7.78 -1.64 0.13
CA LEU A 77 6.50 -1.24 -0.42
C LEU A 77 5.96 -0.05 0.39
N TYR A 78 5.69 1.04 -0.29
CA TYR A 78 5.07 2.23 0.31
C TYR A 78 3.61 2.27 -0.12
N ALA A 79 2.71 2.27 0.86
CA ALA A 79 1.27 2.31 0.61
C ALA A 79 0.68 3.62 1.13
N SER A 80 -0.23 4.23 0.37
CA SER A 80 -0.88 5.47 0.79
C SER A 80 -1.71 5.29 2.06
N THR A 81 -2.31 4.12 2.22
CA THR A 81 -3.08 3.73 3.40
C THR A 81 -2.62 2.35 3.87
N GLU A 82 -2.73 2.11 5.15
CA GLU A 82 -2.37 0.82 5.77
C GLU A 82 -2.97 -0.34 4.97
N PRO A 83 -2.14 -1.32 4.53
CA PRO A 83 -2.64 -2.46 3.75
C PRO A 83 -3.67 -3.27 4.52
N CYS A 84 -4.77 -3.63 3.85
CA CYS A 84 -5.78 -4.51 4.42
C CYS A 84 -5.25 -5.96 4.52
N VAL A 85 -6.01 -6.83 5.19
CA VAL A 85 -5.59 -8.22 5.41
C VAL A 85 -5.33 -8.99 4.11
N MET A 86 -6.11 -8.75 3.06
CA MET A 86 -5.90 -9.36 1.74
C MET A 86 -4.56 -8.94 1.16
N CYS A 87 -4.26 -7.64 1.19
CA CYS A 87 -3.01 -7.09 0.66
C CYS A 87 -1.80 -7.52 1.48
N CYS A 88 -1.94 -7.59 2.80
CA CYS A 88 -0.87 -8.12 3.68
C CYS A 88 -0.51 -9.56 3.30
N GLY A 89 -1.51 -10.38 3.02
CA GLY A 89 -1.28 -11.75 2.56
C GLY A 89 -0.49 -11.78 1.25
N ALA A 90 -0.91 -10.97 0.27
CA ALA A 90 -0.22 -10.89 -1.02
C ALA A 90 1.22 -10.42 -0.88
N ILE A 91 1.45 -9.38 -0.08
CA ILE A 91 2.79 -8.85 0.20
C ILE A 91 3.67 -9.93 0.84
N TYR A 92 3.14 -10.63 1.83
CA TYR A 92 3.85 -11.69 2.54
C TYR A 92 4.25 -12.83 1.59
N TRP A 93 3.30 -13.34 0.81
CA TRP A 93 3.55 -14.45 -0.10
C TRP A 93 4.47 -14.08 -1.27
N ALA A 94 4.47 -12.82 -1.68
CA ALA A 94 5.40 -12.32 -2.69
C ALA A 94 6.84 -12.26 -2.20
N GLY A 95 7.04 -12.20 -0.88
CA GLY A 95 8.37 -12.13 -0.29
C GLY A 95 8.87 -10.72 0.02
N ILE A 96 8.02 -9.72 -0.09
CA ILE A 96 8.37 -8.34 0.30
C ILE A 96 8.42 -8.29 1.83
N ARG A 97 9.50 -7.72 2.38
CA ARG A 97 9.77 -7.77 3.84
C ARG A 97 9.79 -6.42 4.54
N HIS A 98 9.43 -5.36 3.84
CA HIS A 98 9.39 -4.02 4.42
C HIS A 98 8.20 -3.25 3.84
N VAL A 99 7.36 -2.74 4.72
CA VAL A 99 6.15 -1.98 4.37
C VAL A 99 6.16 -0.66 5.13
N VAL A 100 5.90 0.43 4.42
CA VAL A 100 5.72 1.77 4.99
C VAL A 100 4.35 2.27 4.55
N TYR A 101 3.55 2.80 5.46
CA TYR A 101 2.22 3.31 5.08
C TYR A 101 1.95 4.70 5.65
N GLY A 102 1.07 5.43 4.96
CA GLY A 102 0.68 6.79 5.31
C GLY A 102 -0.50 6.82 6.27
N CYS A 103 -1.71 6.75 5.75
CA CYS A 103 -2.94 6.78 6.53
C CYS A 103 -3.17 5.44 7.25
N SER A 104 -3.47 5.47 8.53
CA SER A 104 -3.82 4.25 9.27
C SER A 104 -5.21 3.75 8.90
N ALA A 105 -5.46 2.45 9.14
CA ALA A 105 -6.78 1.86 8.97
C ALA A 105 -7.82 2.54 9.88
N ASP A 106 -7.43 2.95 11.07
CA ASP A 106 -8.31 3.66 12.01
C ASP A 106 -8.71 5.03 11.45
N ALA A 107 -7.77 5.77 10.87
CA ALA A 107 -8.06 7.05 10.24
C ALA A 107 -8.97 6.87 9.02
N LEU A 108 -8.71 5.86 8.19
CA LEU A 108 -9.56 5.53 7.06
C LEU A 108 -10.99 5.21 7.51
N ALA A 109 -11.14 4.47 8.61
CA ALA A 109 -12.45 4.07 9.11
C ALA A 109 -13.35 5.27 9.47
N ARG A 110 -12.76 6.40 9.82
CA ARG A 110 -13.52 7.63 10.08
C ARG A 110 -14.22 8.18 8.82
N HIS A 111 -13.72 7.81 7.64
CA HIS A 111 -14.27 8.24 6.35
C HIS A 111 -15.11 7.15 5.69
N ALA A 112 -14.63 5.94 5.68
CA ALA A 112 -15.19 4.83 4.90
C ALA A 112 -16.02 3.84 5.75
N GLY A 113 -16.00 3.96 7.07
CA GLY A 113 -16.47 2.92 7.96
C GLY A 113 -15.45 1.78 8.05
N GLY A 114 -15.46 1.03 9.14
CA GLY A 114 -14.52 -0.07 9.35
C GLY A 114 -15.04 -1.39 8.78
N SER A 115 -14.21 -2.12 8.08
CA SER A 115 -14.49 -3.46 7.61
C SER A 115 -13.19 -4.23 7.47
N LEU A 116 -13.19 -5.50 7.88
CA LEU A 116 -11.99 -6.34 7.91
C LEU A 116 -10.83 -5.61 8.60
N ALA A 117 -11.13 -5.02 9.75
CA ALA A 117 -10.23 -4.10 10.46
C ALA A 117 -9.12 -4.83 11.23
N VAL A 118 -8.31 -5.61 10.52
CA VAL A 118 -7.14 -6.28 11.08
C VAL A 118 -5.94 -5.38 10.88
N PRO A 119 -5.29 -4.89 11.96
CA PRO A 119 -4.06 -4.12 11.81
C PRO A 119 -3.02 -4.90 11.00
N CYS A 120 -2.34 -4.24 10.08
CA CYS A 120 -1.39 -4.94 9.21
C CYS A 120 -0.28 -5.66 10.01
N ARG A 121 0.15 -5.06 11.12
CA ARG A 121 1.13 -5.68 12.01
C ARG A 121 0.69 -7.03 12.53
N ASP A 122 -0.59 -7.18 12.87
CA ASP A 122 -1.12 -8.44 13.39
C ASP A 122 -1.02 -9.57 12.36
N THR A 123 -1.30 -9.26 11.10
CA THR A 123 -1.16 -10.23 10.02
C THR A 123 0.31 -10.63 9.83
N PHE A 124 1.21 -9.65 9.75
CA PHE A 124 2.63 -9.92 9.52
C PHE A 124 3.31 -10.64 10.69
N GLU A 125 2.89 -10.37 11.93
CA GLU A 125 3.42 -11.05 13.11
C GLU A 125 3.15 -12.55 13.12
N ARG A 126 2.12 -13.00 12.41
CA ARG A 126 1.79 -14.41 12.30
C ARG A 126 2.59 -15.14 11.22
N GLY A 127 3.40 -14.41 10.47
CA GLY A 127 4.24 -14.99 9.43
C GLY A 127 5.50 -15.66 10.00
N ARG A 128 5.97 -16.70 9.31
CA ARG A 128 7.25 -17.33 9.62
C ARG A 128 8.42 -16.39 9.42
N HIS A 129 8.33 -15.50 8.44
CA HIS A 129 9.36 -14.53 8.12
C HIS A 129 8.95 -13.15 8.66
N SER A 130 9.93 -12.41 9.17
CA SER A 130 9.69 -11.06 9.68
C SER A 130 9.39 -10.08 8.55
N THR A 131 8.44 -9.19 8.80
CA THR A 131 8.18 -8.04 7.95
C THR A 131 8.32 -6.78 8.79
N ILE A 132 9.15 -5.85 8.35
CA ILE A 132 9.30 -4.56 9.01
C ILE A 132 8.13 -3.69 8.58
N VAL A 133 7.43 -3.10 9.54
CA VAL A 133 6.29 -2.23 9.28
C VAL A 133 6.54 -0.88 9.93
N GLU A 134 6.45 0.18 9.15
CA GLU A 134 6.57 1.56 9.62
C GLU A 134 5.33 2.34 9.22
N GLY A 135 4.75 3.04 10.16
CA GLY A 135 3.55 3.84 9.93
C GLY A 135 2.72 3.97 11.21
N PRO A 136 1.75 4.90 11.22
CA PRO A 136 1.44 5.83 10.13
C PRO A 136 2.51 6.92 9.97
N LEU A 137 2.79 7.33 8.74
CA LEU A 137 3.69 8.44 8.42
C LEU A 137 2.97 9.42 7.52
N LEU A 138 3.14 10.73 7.74
CA LEU A 138 2.39 11.77 7.01
C LEU A 138 0.88 11.48 7.04
N GLU A 139 0.38 11.05 8.20
CA GLU A 139 -0.99 10.56 8.32
C GLU A 139 -2.03 11.59 7.87
N ALA A 140 -1.84 12.86 8.22
CA ALA A 140 -2.78 13.92 7.82
C ALA A 140 -2.85 14.07 6.29
N GLU A 141 -1.71 13.99 5.60
CA GLU A 141 -1.69 14.04 4.13
C GLU A 141 -2.38 12.80 3.53
N GLY A 142 -2.12 11.62 4.09
CA GLY A 142 -2.74 10.38 3.65
C GLY A 142 -4.24 10.36 3.91
N GLU A 143 -4.65 10.82 5.08
CA GLU A 143 -6.07 10.88 5.44
C GLU A 143 -6.85 11.86 4.54
N ALA A 144 -6.23 12.98 4.17
CA ALA A 144 -6.87 13.98 3.31
C ALA A 144 -7.28 13.42 1.94
N LEU A 145 -6.64 12.37 1.46
CA LEU A 145 -7.04 11.70 0.22
C LEU A 145 -8.46 11.14 0.30
N HIS A 146 -8.90 10.81 1.49
CA HIS A 146 -10.21 10.20 1.72
C HIS A 146 -11.34 11.21 1.91
N ASP A 147 -11.03 12.50 1.98
CA ASP A 147 -12.04 13.54 2.12
C ASP A 147 -12.99 13.53 0.92
N GLY A 148 -14.28 13.35 1.19
CA GLY A 148 -15.32 13.33 0.16
C GLY A 148 -15.26 12.13 -0.79
N ALA A 149 -14.47 11.10 -0.48
CA ALA A 149 -14.31 9.93 -1.35
C ALA A 149 -15.28 8.78 -1.01
N TRP A 150 -16.00 8.88 0.12
CA TRP A 150 -16.83 7.78 0.63
C TRP A 150 -18.26 8.22 0.94
#